data_3f2978454128eb85a8178f3c62d67c46
#
_entry.id   3f2978454128eb85a8178f3c62d67c46
#
_cell.length_a   1.000
_cell.length_b   1.000
_cell.length_c   1.000
_cell.angle_alpha   90.00
_cell.angle_beta   90.00
_cell.angle_gamma   90.00
#
_symmetry.space_group_name_H-M   'P 1'
#
loop_
_entity.id
_entity.type
_entity.pdbx_description
1 polymer ?
#
loop_
_entity_poly.entity_id
_entity_poly.type
_entity_poly.pdbx_seq_one_letter_code
_entity_poly.pdbx_strand_id
1 'polypeptide(L)'
;MIKPPLPLAQAAHWMTSFINPNNHALDGGRATSALELETIGALGSMVGYSKPLGHLTSGGTTANLEALWVARQSNTNTIVLANEHAHYTHSRMSEVLGIPFQAISSTENGAMNLLILRDVLEKLQCKGIKATIVATLGTTGMGAVDPLADILPTARAYGARIHVDAAYGGYFTLADLSKEVQRHFTAMDSADSIVIDPHKHGLQPYGCGAVLFKNPEEGRFYKHDSPYTYFTSDQLHLGEITLECSRAGAAAAALWATQQKFPYVRSGNFAQRLNESLEAAQGLKNTLIAQGWWVLEPELDICVFSLSGLKASEISAKNRMFFEQKAEENIHLALFSLSQQNCPWEMEWDVSSLTVVRSVLMKPEHNDPALWERIARI
;
A
#
# COMPACT_ATOMS: atom_id res chain seq x y z
N MET A 1 4.79 15.38 1.57
CA MET A 1 4.56 15.37 0.10
C MET A 1 5.15 14.09 -0.43
N ILE A 2 4.38 13.31 -1.19
CA ILE A 2 4.84 12.08 -1.84
C ILE A 2 5.94 12.41 -2.86
N LYS A 3 6.73 11.41 -3.24
CA LYS A 3 7.82 11.47 -4.22
C LYS A 3 7.33 12.12 -5.53
N PRO A 4 8.09 13.04 -6.14
CA PRO A 4 7.72 13.58 -7.44
C PRO A 4 7.74 12.47 -8.51
N PRO A 5 6.85 12.53 -9.51
CA PRO A 5 6.89 11.58 -10.61
C PRO A 5 8.19 11.70 -11.41
N LEU A 6 8.59 10.61 -12.06
CA LEU A 6 9.73 10.66 -12.98
C LEU A 6 9.46 11.65 -14.12
N PRO A 7 10.44 12.45 -14.55
CA PRO A 7 10.29 13.34 -15.70
C PRO A 7 9.79 12.61 -16.96
N LEU A 8 10.24 11.37 -17.19
CA LEU A 8 9.76 10.53 -18.26
C LEU A 8 8.27 10.21 -18.15
N ALA A 9 7.82 9.81 -16.95
CA ALA A 9 6.41 9.53 -16.69
C ALA A 9 5.54 10.77 -16.89
N GLN A 10 6.02 11.92 -16.44
CA GLN A 10 5.34 13.21 -16.57
C GLN A 10 5.23 13.64 -18.04
N ALA A 11 6.31 13.50 -18.81
CA ALA A 11 6.32 13.81 -20.24
C ALA A 11 5.37 12.88 -21.03
N ALA A 12 5.43 11.55 -20.77
CA ALA A 12 4.56 10.60 -21.43
C ALA A 12 3.08 10.86 -21.07
N HIS A 13 2.77 11.17 -19.81
CA HIS A 13 1.43 11.55 -19.40
C HIS A 13 0.91 12.79 -20.14
N TRP A 14 1.70 13.86 -20.20
CA TRP A 14 1.34 15.09 -20.91
C TRP A 14 1.13 14.86 -22.40
N MET A 15 2.06 14.19 -23.07
CA MET A 15 1.94 13.91 -24.50
C MET A 15 0.66 13.11 -24.80
N THR A 16 0.34 12.12 -23.97
CA THR A 16 -0.85 11.30 -24.16
C THR A 16 -2.14 12.09 -23.86
N SER A 17 -2.12 13.03 -22.91
CA SER A 17 -3.30 13.84 -22.59
C SER A 17 -3.74 14.76 -23.73
N PHE A 18 -2.87 15.13 -24.68
CA PHE A 18 -3.25 15.89 -25.87
C PHE A 18 -4.22 15.13 -26.79
N ILE A 19 -4.16 13.81 -26.84
CA ILE A 19 -5.09 12.96 -27.60
C ILE A 19 -6.23 12.44 -26.74
N ASN A 20 -6.16 12.64 -25.42
CA ASN A 20 -7.18 12.33 -24.41
C ASN A 20 -7.84 10.93 -24.58
N PRO A 21 -7.08 9.84 -24.59
CA PRO A 21 -7.63 8.50 -24.82
C PRO A 21 -8.43 8.03 -23.60
N ASN A 22 -9.50 7.29 -23.86
CA ASN A 22 -10.34 6.67 -22.82
C ASN A 22 -10.17 5.15 -22.83
N ASN A 23 -9.63 4.58 -21.76
CA ASN A 23 -9.40 3.14 -21.66
C ASN A 23 -10.65 2.34 -21.27
N HIS A 24 -11.81 2.96 -21.12
CA HIS A 24 -13.07 2.25 -20.86
C HIS A 24 -13.48 1.35 -22.04
N ALA A 25 -13.22 1.76 -23.27
CA ALA A 25 -13.53 0.98 -24.46
C ALA A 25 -12.34 1.01 -25.43
N LEU A 26 -12.10 -0.11 -26.14
CA LEU A 26 -11.00 -0.20 -27.12
C LEU A 26 -11.07 0.91 -28.16
N ASP A 27 -12.25 1.27 -28.63
CA ASP A 27 -12.44 2.33 -29.61
C ASP A 27 -12.04 3.74 -29.10
N GLY A 28 -12.09 3.97 -27.81
CA GLY A 28 -11.69 5.23 -27.19
C GLY A 28 -10.21 5.36 -26.89
N GLY A 29 -9.47 4.22 -26.81
CA GLY A 29 -8.09 4.21 -26.37
C GLY A 29 -7.31 2.96 -26.77
N ARG A 30 -7.40 2.50 -28.01
CA ARG A 30 -6.78 1.23 -28.46
C ARG A 30 -5.31 1.08 -28.09
N ALA A 31 -4.50 2.10 -28.35
CA ALA A 31 -3.08 2.07 -28.05
C ALA A 31 -2.85 2.03 -26.53
N THR A 32 -3.50 2.88 -25.77
CA THR A 32 -3.31 2.98 -24.32
C THR A 32 -3.92 1.80 -23.56
N SER A 33 -4.97 1.16 -24.08
CA SER A 33 -5.50 -0.11 -23.55
C SER A 33 -4.50 -1.27 -23.74
N ALA A 34 -3.80 -1.34 -24.88
CA ALA A 34 -2.72 -2.31 -25.08
C ALA A 34 -1.57 -2.05 -24.09
N LEU A 35 -1.15 -0.79 -23.92
CA LEU A 35 -0.14 -0.42 -22.93
C LEU A 35 -0.55 -0.77 -21.51
N GLU A 36 -1.84 -0.63 -21.17
CA GLU A 36 -2.36 -1.00 -19.86
C GLU A 36 -2.23 -2.51 -19.60
N LEU A 37 -2.53 -3.36 -20.59
CA LEU A 37 -2.32 -4.81 -20.48
C LEU A 37 -0.86 -5.18 -20.22
N GLU A 38 0.06 -4.55 -20.95
CA GLU A 38 1.50 -4.76 -20.75
C GLU A 38 1.93 -4.33 -19.34
N THR A 39 1.47 -3.17 -18.87
CA THR A 39 1.83 -2.66 -17.54
C THR A 39 1.27 -3.53 -16.42
N ILE A 40 0.05 -4.02 -16.55
CA ILE A 40 -0.56 -4.97 -15.60
C ILE A 40 0.20 -6.29 -15.60
N GLY A 41 0.61 -6.78 -16.77
CA GLY A 41 1.46 -7.97 -16.88
C GLY A 41 2.80 -7.81 -16.13
N ALA A 42 3.44 -6.64 -16.27
CA ALA A 42 4.68 -6.34 -15.58
C ALA A 42 4.50 -6.21 -14.05
N LEU A 43 3.43 -5.55 -13.59
CA LEU A 43 3.08 -5.47 -12.16
C LEU A 43 2.76 -6.86 -11.60
N GLY A 44 2.01 -7.68 -12.34
CA GLY A 44 1.72 -9.06 -11.95
C GLY A 44 2.98 -9.90 -11.82
N SER A 45 3.88 -9.81 -12.79
CA SER A 45 5.17 -10.51 -12.74
C SER A 45 6.03 -10.06 -11.55
N MET A 46 6.01 -8.77 -11.22
CA MET A 46 6.71 -8.21 -10.06
C MET A 46 6.26 -8.84 -8.73
N VAL A 47 4.98 -9.18 -8.61
CA VAL A 47 4.41 -9.80 -7.40
C VAL A 47 4.26 -11.33 -7.48
N GLY A 48 4.77 -11.94 -8.56
CA GLY A 48 4.77 -13.40 -8.72
C GLY A 48 3.50 -13.99 -9.37
N TYR A 49 2.60 -13.18 -9.91
CA TYR A 49 1.44 -13.67 -10.66
C TYR A 49 1.83 -14.01 -12.10
N SER A 50 1.59 -15.25 -12.53
CA SER A 50 1.93 -15.72 -13.88
C SER A 50 0.98 -15.22 -14.97
N LYS A 51 -0.29 -15.07 -14.64
CA LYS A 51 -1.36 -14.59 -15.53
C LYS A 51 -2.33 -13.71 -14.76
N PRO A 52 -1.92 -12.49 -14.38
CA PRO A 52 -2.79 -11.62 -13.60
C PRO A 52 -3.98 -11.15 -14.44
N LEU A 53 -5.15 -11.12 -13.83
CA LEU A 53 -6.24 -10.26 -14.27
C LEU A 53 -6.10 -8.94 -13.52
N GLY A 54 -6.27 -7.81 -14.18
CA GLY A 54 -6.18 -6.53 -13.49
C GLY A 54 -6.35 -5.34 -14.42
N HIS A 55 -6.37 -4.17 -13.82
CA HIS A 55 -6.39 -2.91 -14.54
C HIS A 55 -5.85 -1.76 -13.66
N LEU A 56 -5.58 -0.62 -14.28
CA LEU A 56 -5.26 0.61 -13.56
C LEU A 56 -6.54 1.24 -13.02
N THR A 57 -6.45 1.88 -11.87
CA THR A 57 -7.51 2.63 -11.20
C THR A 57 -7.08 4.05 -10.93
N SER A 58 -7.99 4.93 -10.52
CA SER A 58 -7.68 6.29 -10.08
C SER A 58 -6.81 6.34 -8.80
N GLY A 59 -6.65 5.22 -8.11
CA GLY A 59 -5.80 5.09 -6.91
C GLY A 59 -6.20 3.93 -6.02
N GLY A 60 -5.42 3.70 -4.97
CA GLY A 60 -5.59 2.57 -4.05
C GLY A 60 -6.98 2.47 -3.40
N THR A 61 -7.66 3.59 -3.18
CA THR A 61 -9.02 3.57 -2.61
C THR A 61 -10.00 2.83 -3.54
N THR A 62 -10.01 3.16 -4.83
CA THR A 62 -10.86 2.49 -5.82
C THR A 62 -10.39 1.05 -6.04
N ALA A 63 -9.08 0.83 -6.12
CA ALA A 63 -8.52 -0.51 -6.26
C ALA A 63 -8.92 -1.43 -5.10
N ASN A 64 -8.88 -0.96 -3.85
CA ASN A 64 -9.33 -1.69 -2.67
C ASN A 64 -10.86 -1.89 -2.68
N LEU A 65 -11.64 -0.87 -3.09
CA LEU A 65 -13.09 -1.02 -3.27
C LEU A 65 -13.42 -2.20 -4.20
N GLU A 66 -12.78 -2.27 -5.36
CA GLU A 66 -13.02 -3.32 -6.36
C GLU A 66 -12.60 -4.70 -5.84
N ALA A 67 -11.45 -4.80 -5.16
CA ALA A 67 -11.03 -6.06 -4.55
C ALA A 67 -12.01 -6.57 -3.49
N LEU A 68 -12.53 -5.69 -2.64
CA LEU A 68 -13.53 -6.03 -1.63
C LEU A 68 -14.90 -6.33 -2.26
N TRP A 69 -15.26 -5.62 -3.34
CA TRP A 69 -16.47 -5.91 -4.10
C TRP A 69 -16.42 -7.33 -4.71
N VAL A 70 -15.30 -7.71 -5.36
CA VAL A 70 -15.10 -9.06 -5.89
C VAL A 70 -15.15 -10.11 -4.77
N ALA A 71 -14.55 -9.82 -3.61
CA ALA A 71 -14.64 -10.71 -2.45
C ALA A 71 -16.08 -10.94 -2.00
N ARG A 72 -16.93 -9.89 -1.98
CA ARG A 72 -18.36 -9.99 -1.68
C ARG A 72 -19.13 -10.77 -2.75
N GLN A 73 -18.82 -10.56 -4.04
CA GLN A 73 -19.44 -11.30 -5.13
C GLN A 73 -19.11 -12.82 -5.06
N SER A 74 -17.90 -13.13 -4.61
CA SER A 74 -17.46 -14.52 -4.41
C SER A 74 -18.15 -15.19 -3.22
N ASN A 75 -18.49 -14.42 -2.17
CA ASN A 75 -19.22 -14.90 -1.00
C ASN A 75 -19.97 -13.76 -0.30
N THR A 76 -21.31 -13.79 -0.38
CA THR A 76 -22.17 -12.75 0.22
C THR A 76 -22.20 -12.80 1.75
N ASN A 77 -21.86 -13.93 2.38
CA ASN A 77 -21.76 -14.08 3.82
C ASN A 77 -20.30 -13.93 4.28
N THR A 78 -19.73 -12.77 4.02
CA THR A 78 -18.32 -12.46 4.33
C THR A 78 -18.20 -11.27 5.27
N ILE A 79 -17.09 -11.22 6.02
CA ILE A 79 -16.64 -10.09 6.82
C ILE A 79 -15.22 -9.70 6.40
N VAL A 80 -14.91 -8.41 6.41
CA VAL A 80 -13.54 -7.91 6.18
C VAL A 80 -12.82 -7.83 7.51
N LEU A 81 -11.64 -8.44 7.58
CA LEU A 81 -10.71 -8.36 8.72
C LEU A 81 -9.45 -7.63 8.25
N ALA A 82 -9.04 -6.59 8.95
CA ALA A 82 -7.82 -5.85 8.64
C ALA A 82 -7.09 -5.44 9.92
N ASN A 83 -5.79 -5.22 9.84
CA ASN A 83 -5.01 -4.62 10.91
C ASN A 83 -5.62 -3.27 11.33
N GLU A 84 -5.65 -2.96 12.63
CA GLU A 84 -6.10 -1.65 13.13
C GLU A 84 -5.31 -0.46 12.55
N HIS A 85 -4.05 -0.68 12.12
CA HIS A 85 -3.22 0.28 11.40
C HIS A 85 -3.37 0.25 9.88
N ALA A 86 -4.23 -0.62 9.35
CA ALA A 86 -4.56 -0.60 7.93
C ALA A 86 -5.18 0.74 7.52
N HIS A 87 -5.04 1.11 6.25
CA HIS A 87 -5.60 2.35 5.77
C HIS A 87 -7.12 2.38 5.99
N TYR A 88 -7.66 3.52 6.47
CA TYR A 88 -9.08 3.69 6.78
C TYR A 88 -10.03 3.39 5.60
N THR A 89 -9.49 3.32 4.39
CA THR A 89 -10.26 2.95 3.19
C THR A 89 -10.96 1.60 3.34
N HIS A 90 -10.36 0.64 4.10
CA HIS A 90 -10.95 -0.70 4.23
C HIS A 90 -12.26 -0.69 5.01
N SER A 91 -12.32 0.01 6.15
CA SER A 91 -13.56 0.17 6.91
C SER A 91 -14.60 0.98 6.12
N ARG A 92 -14.16 2.07 5.47
CA ARG A 92 -15.02 2.94 4.67
C ARG A 92 -15.62 2.23 3.45
N MET A 93 -14.80 1.47 2.71
CA MET A 93 -15.27 0.74 1.53
C MET A 93 -16.12 -0.47 1.92
N SER A 94 -15.84 -1.10 3.06
CA SER A 94 -16.71 -2.13 3.63
C SER A 94 -18.11 -1.58 3.94
N GLU A 95 -18.18 -0.38 4.54
CA GLU A 95 -19.45 0.32 4.77
C GLU A 95 -20.20 0.61 3.46
N VAL A 96 -19.51 1.18 2.46
CA VAL A 96 -20.08 1.46 1.12
C VAL A 96 -20.64 0.20 0.47
N LEU A 97 -19.93 -0.92 0.61
CA LEU A 97 -20.34 -2.22 0.05
C LEU A 97 -21.36 -2.98 0.92
N GLY A 98 -21.66 -2.50 2.13
CA GLY A 98 -22.52 -3.21 3.08
C GLY A 98 -21.90 -4.53 3.57
N ILE A 99 -20.57 -4.60 3.69
CA ILE A 99 -19.84 -5.74 4.24
C ILE A 99 -19.47 -5.42 5.70
N PRO A 100 -19.72 -6.32 6.67
CA PRO A 100 -19.21 -6.15 8.02
C PRO A 100 -17.68 -5.98 8.04
N PHE A 101 -17.18 -5.16 8.93
CA PHE A 101 -15.75 -4.91 9.11
C PHE A 101 -15.35 -5.13 10.57
N GLN A 102 -14.20 -5.76 10.80
CA GLN A 102 -13.60 -5.88 12.12
C GLN A 102 -12.10 -5.62 12.05
N ALA A 103 -11.62 -4.67 12.87
CA ALA A 103 -10.20 -4.46 13.07
C ALA A 103 -9.59 -5.59 13.91
N ILE A 104 -8.39 -6.01 13.55
CA ILE A 104 -7.54 -6.94 14.32
C ILE A 104 -6.44 -6.10 14.97
N SER A 105 -6.28 -6.24 16.28
CA SER A 105 -5.23 -5.53 17.00
C SER A 105 -3.84 -5.91 16.48
N SER A 106 -2.93 -4.97 16.57
CA SER A 106 -1.55 -5.13 16.14
C SER A 106 -0.63 -5.58 17.28
N THR A 107 0.57 -5.93 16.91
CA THR A 107 1.72 -6.11 17.79
C THR A 107 2.42 -4.76 18.02
N GLU A 108 3.43 -4.71 18.87
CA GLU A 108 4.18 -3.47 19.19
C GLU A 108 4.83 -2.84 17.94
N ASN A 109 5.25 -3.64 16.96
CA ASN A 109 5.79 -3.14 15.69
C ASN A 109 4.71 -2.72 14.68
N GLY A 110 3.42 -2.76 15.06
CA GLY A 110 2.30 -2.34 14.22
C GLY A 110 1.81 -3.37 13.21
N ALA A 111 2.36 -4.58 13.19
CA ALA A 111 1.90 -5.67 12.33
C ALA A 111 0.68 -6.39 12.92
N MET A 112 -0.15 -7.01 12.09
CA MET A 112 -1.34 -7.76 12.51
C MET A 112 -1.01 -8.86 13.53
N ASN A 113 -1.73 -8.92 14.64
CA ASN A 113 -1.55 -9.95 15.65
C ASN A 113 -2.20 -11.28 15.21
N LEU A 114 -1.36 -12.28 14.94
CA LEU A 114 -1.80 -13.59 14.43
C LEU A 114 -2.63 -14.39 15.44
N LEU A 115 -2.38 -14.24 16.73
CA LEU A 115 -3.15 -14.95 17.77
C LEU A 115 -4.58 -14.43 17.79
N ILE A 116 -4.75 -13.10 17.77
CA ILE A 116 -6.07 -12.46 17.73
C ILE A 116 -6.78 -12.77 16.41
N LEU A 117 -6.07 -12.74 15.27
CA LEU A 117 -6.64 -13.13 13.99
C LEU A 117 -7.21 -14.55 14.04
N ARG A 118 -6.45 -15.50 14.58
CA ARG A 118 -6.88 -16.89 14.70
C ARG A 118 -8.13 -17.04 15.56
N ASP A 119 -8.16 -16.41 16.73
CA ASP A 119 -9.31 -16.44 17.64
C ASP A 119 -10.58 -15.89 16.97
N VAL A 120 -10.43 -14.82 16.16
CA VAL A 120 -11.54 -14.27 15.39
C VAL A 120 -12.02 -15.24 14.32
N LEU A 121 -11.10 -15.86 13.56
CA LEU A 121 -11.44 -16.82 12.52
C LEU A 121 -12.16 -18.06 13.09
N GLU A 122 -11.74 -18.57 14.24
CA GLU A 122 -12.41 -19.69 14.95
C GLU A 122 -13.87 -19.32 15.28
N LYS A 123 -14.09 -18.13 15.85
CA LYS A 123 -15.45 -17.63 16.17
C LYS A 123 -16.33 -17.45 14.93
N LEU A 124 -15.75 -16.99 13.82
CA LEU A 124 -16.45 -16.81 12.56
C LEU A 124 -16.83 -18.16 11.94
N GLN A 125 -15.92 -19.13 11.99
CA GLN A 125 -16.17 -20.50 11.50
C GLN A 125 -17.36 -21.16 12.21
N CYS A 126 -17.45 -21.00 13.55
CA CYS A 126 -18.59 -21.50 14.32
C CYS A 126 -19.93 -20.88 13.88
N LYS A 127 -19.91 -19.68 13.31
CA LYS A 127 -21.09 -18.96 12.81
C LYS A 127 -21.35 -19.18 11.31
N GLY A 128 -20.51 -19.96 10.62
CA GLY A 128 -20.58 -20.16 9.19
C GLY A 128 -20.29 -18.90 8.35
N ILE A 129 -19.60 -17.90 8.92
CA ILE A 129 -19.21 -16.66 8.25
C ILE A 129 -17.80 -16.83 7.67
N LYS A 130 -17.61 -16.46 6.41
CA LYS A 130 -16.31 -16.43 5.76
C LYS A 130 -15.60 -15.09 6.00
N ALA A 131 -14.29 -15.10 6.01
CA ALA A 131 -13.50 -13.87 6.15
C ALA A 131 -12.80 -13.51 4.84
N THR A 132 -12.69 -12.21 4.58
CA THR A 132 -11.71 -11.63 3.67
C THR A 132 -10.69 -10.91 4.54
N ILE A 133 -9.47 -11.44 4.59
CA ILE A 133 -8.38 -10.87 5.39
C ILE A 133 -7.61 -9.90 4.50
N VAL A 134 -7.49 -8.66 4.94
CA VAL A 134 -6.63 -7.64 4.31
C VAL A 134 -5.30 -7.64 5.03
N ALA A 135 -4.25 -8.11 4.37
CA ALA A 135 -2.89 -7.99 4.85
C ALA A 135 -2.24 -6.75 4.23
N THR A 136 -1.77 -5.83 5.06
CA THR A 136 -1.15 -4.58 4.62
C THR A 136 0.37 -4.72 4.59
N LEU A 137 0.97 -4.54 3.42
CA LEU A 137 2.43 -4.49 3.28
C LEU A 137 2.90 -3.04 3.19
N GLY A 138 3.19 -2.46 4.35
CA GLY A 138 3.54 -1.06 4.50
C GLY A 138 2.36 -0.19 4.94
N THR A 139 2.05 -0.21 6.24
CA THR A 139 1.00 0.64 6.82
C THR A 139 1.32 2.12 6.67
N THR A 140 0.30 2.95 6.44
CA THR A 140 0.47 4.40 6.23
C THR A 140 1.11 5.10 7.44
N GLY A 141 0.81 4.63 8.65
CA GLY A 141 1.31 5.24 9.89
C GLY A 141 2.78 4.95 10.16
N MET A 142 3.16 3.69 10.06
CA MET A 142 4.45 3.17 10.57
C MET A 142 5.31 2.51 9.50
N GLY A 143 4.77 2.22 8.31
CA GLY A 143 5.46 1.39 7.32
C GLY A 143 5.51 -0.09 7.71
N ALA A 144 4.75 -0.51 8.74
CA ALA A 144 4.74 -1.87 9.22
C ALA A 144 4.23 -2.86 8.17
N VAL A 145 4.77 -4.07 8.20
CA VAL A 145 4.47 -5.13 7.25
C VAL A 145 3.72 -6.26 7.97
N ASP A 146 2.47 -6.49 7.58
CA ASP A 146 1.71 -7.62 8.13
C ASP A 146 2.38 -8.95 7.76
N PRO A 147 2.39 -9.94 8.66
CA PRO A 147 3.11 -11.20 8.47
C PRO A 147 2.39 -12.13 7.48
N LEU A 148 2.30 -11.72 6.21
CA LEU A 148 1.52 -12.39 5.16
C LEU A 148 1.89 -13.87 5.01
N ALA A 149 3.17 -14.22 5.08
CA ALA A 149 3.61 -15.62 4.97
C ALA A 149 3.04 -16.53 6.09
N ASP A 150 2.73 -15.94 7.26
CA ASP A 150 2.14 -16.64 8.41
C ASP A 150 0.61 -16.52 8.42
N ILE A 151 0.07 -15.45 7.89
CA ILE A 151 -1.39 -15.28 7.71
C ILE A 151 -1.93 -16.31 6.72
N LEU A 152 -1.23 -16.58 5.61
CA LEU A 152 -1.68 -17.46 4.53
C LEU A 152 -2.07 -18.87 5.00
N PRO A 153 -1.23 -19.63 5.74
CA PRO A 153 -1.60 -20.96 6.21
C PRO A 153 -2.85 -20.94 7.10
N THR A 154 -2.93 -19.97 8.01
CA THR A 154 -4.08 -19.78 8.90
C THR A 154 -5.33 -19.46 8.08
N ALA A 155 -5.26 -18.50 7.18
CA ALA A 155 -6.38 -18.12 6.32
C ALA A 155 -6.92 -19.31 5.50
N ARG A 156 -6.03 -20.07 4.88
CA ARG A 156 -6.42 -21.25 4.07
C ARG A 156 -7.08 -22.35 4.92
N ALA A 157 -6.63 -22.56 6.16
CA ALA A 157 -7.25 -23.52 7.09
C ALA A 157 -8.72 -23.17 7.42
N TYR A 158 -9.06 -21.88 7.46
CA TYR A 158 -10.41 -21.38 7.70
C TYR A 158 -11.18 -21.06 6.41
N GLY A 159 -10.60 -21.32 5.24
CA GLY A 159 -11.18 -21.00 3.94
C GLY A 159 -11.44 -19.51 3.74
N ALA A 160 -10.60 -18.65 4.33
CA ALA A 160 -10.66 -17.23 4.17
C ALA A 160 -9.97 -16.78 2.86
N ARG A 161 -10.49 -15.70 2.27
CA ARG A 161 -9.88 -14.99 1.15
C ARG A 161 -8.78 -14.08 1.64
N ILE A 162 -7.70 -13.93 0.88
CA ILE A 162 -6.60 -13.02 1.17
C ILE A 162 -6.57 -11.91 0.13
N HIS A 163 -6.71 -10.69 0.60
CA HIS A 163 -6.44 -9.46 -0.13
C HIS A 163 -5.19 -8.80 0.44
N VAL A 164 -4.26 -8.41 -0.42
CA VAL A 164 -3.04 -7.69 0.00
C VAL A 164 -3.17 -6.22 -0.39
N ASP A 165 -3.23 -5.35 0.61
CA ASP A 165 -3.03 -3.93 0.40
C ASP A 165 -1.53 -3.62 0.40
N ALA A 166 -0.96 -3.62 -0.78
CA ALA A 166 0.42 -3.23 -1.07
C ALA A 166 0.50 -1.88 -1.78
N ALA A 167 -0.54 -1.04 -1.62
CA ALA A 167 -0.59 0.28 -2.23
C ALA A 167 0.67 1.11 -1.93
N TYR A 168 1.17 1.03 -0.70
CA TYR A 168 2.42 1.68 -0.31
C TYR A 168 3.63 0.78 -0.59
N GLY A 169 3.65 -0.43 -0.06
CA GLY A 169 4.84 -1.27 0.01
C GLY A 169 5.10 -2.13 -1.22
N GLY A 170 4.16 -2.28 -2.16
CA GLY A 170 4.25 -3.29 -3.22
C GLY A 170 5.54 -3.29 -4.03
N TYR A 171 6.11 -2.14 -4.30
CA TYR A 171 7.37 -2.03 -5.02
C TYR A 171 8.60 -2.50 -4.22
N PHE A 172 8.53 -2.54 -2.88
CA PHE A 172 9.64 -3.03 -2.05
C PHE A 172 9.92 -4.52 -2.24
N THR A 173 9.06 -5.27 -2.93
CA THR A 173 9.39 -6.63 -3.38
C THR A 173 10.68 -6.70 -4.22
N LEU A 174 11.07 -5.57 -4.84
CA LEU A 174 12.29 -5.43 -5.64
C LEU A 174 13.52 -5.05 -4.81
N ALA A 175 13.32 -4.54 -3.59
CA ALA A 175 14.39 -4.01 -2.73
C ALA A 175 15.11 -5.11 -1.93
N ASP A 176 16.24 -4.72 -1.35
CA ASP A 176 17.04 -5.58 -0.47
C ASP A 176 16.52 -5.49 0.98
N LEU A 177 15.43 -6.19 1.23
CA LEU A 177 14.79 -6.28 2.54
C LEU A 177 15.51 -7.29 3.45
N SER A 178 15.30 -7.19 4.77
CA SER A 178 15.70 -8.26 5.69
C SER A 178 15.03 -9.58 5.29
N LYS A 179 15.65 -10.72 5.60
CA LYS A 179 15.10 -12.03 5.24
C LYS A 179 13.69 -12.24 5.81
N GLU A 180 13.44 -11.72 7.00
CA GLU A 180 12.13 -11.81 7.66
C GLU A 180 11.06 -11.01 6.90
N VAL A 181 11.31 -9.77 6.57
CA VAL A 181 10.38 -8.93 5.81
C VAL A 181 10.21 -9.45 4.38
N GLN A 182 11.33 -9.88 3.74
CA GLN A 182 11.31 -10.38 2.36
C GLN A 182 10.37 -11.58 2.16
N ARG A 183 10.26 -12.50 3.14
CA ARG A 183 9.37 -13.66 3.00
C ARG A 183 7.90 -13.27 2.88
N HIS A 184 7.49 -12.16 3.52
CA HIS A 184 6.12 -11.65 3.41
C HIS A 184 5.84 -11.06 2.03
N PHE A 185 6.81 -10.36 1.44
CA PHE A 185 6.70 -9.88 0.05
C PHE A 185 6.71 -11.02 -0.96
N THR A 186 7.52 -12.05 -0.73
CA THR A 186 7.53 -13.25 -1.59
C THR A 186 6.18 -13.96 -1.58
N ALA A 187 5.51 -14.00 -0.43
CA ALA A 187 4.23 -14.65 -0.24
C ALA A 187 3.04 -13.95 -0.94
N MET A 188 3.25 -12.75 -1.52
CA MET A 188 2.21 -12.04 -2.31
C MET A 188 1.68 -12.88 -3.47
N ASP A 189 2.52 -13.74 -4.06
CA ASP A 189 2.13 -14.64 -5.15
C ASP A 189 0.95 -15.56 -4.80
N SER A 190 0.74 -15.79 -3.51
CA SER A 190 -0.29 -16.69 -2.96
C SER A 190 -1.57 -15.97 -2.53
N ALA A 191 -1.63 -14.64 -2.62
CA ALA A 191 -2.83 -13.86 -2.34
C ALA A 191 -3.88 -14.03 -3.46
N ASP A 192 -5.15 -13.78 -3.14
CA ASP A 192 -6.23 -13.83 -4.12
C ASP A 192 -6.37 -12.53 -4.92
N SER A 193 -6.04 -11.39 -4.29
CA SER A 193 -5.97 -10.07 -4.93
C SER A 193 -4.92 -9.18 -4.28
N ILE A 194 -4.36 -8.25 -5.06
CA ILE A 194 -3.33 -7.31 -4.62
C ILE A 194 -3.66 -5.92 -5.16
N VAL A 195 -3.44 -4.91 -4.32
CA VAL A 195 -3.48 -3.49 -4.73
C VAL A 195 -2.09 -2.90 -4.65
N ILE A 196 -1.71 -2.13 -5.67
CA ILE A 196 -0.44 -1.39 -5.74
C ILE A 196 -0.75 0.03 -6.23
N ASP A 197 -0.08 1.04 -5.67
CA ASP A 197 -0.19 2.43 -6.15
C ASP A 197 1.07 2.88 -6.90
N PRO A 198 1.11 2.78 -8.25
CA PRO A 198 2.22 3.32 -9.03
C PRO A 198 2.47 4.80 -8.79
N HIS A 199 1.47 5.60 -8.41
CA HIS A 199 1.65 7.00 -8.06
C HIS A 199 2.36 7.23 -6.70
N LYS A 200 2.67 6.16 -5.94
CA LYS A 200 3.54 6.21 -4.75
C LYS A 200 4.98 5.84 -5.15
N HIS A 201 5.43 4.64 -4.80
CA HIS A 201 6.79 4.18 -5.12
C HIS A 201 7.02 3.86 -6.60
N GLY A 202 5.96 3.71 -7.40
CA GLY A 202 6.05 3.54 -8.85
C GLY A 202 6.40 4.81 -9.63
N LEU A 203 6.56 5.97 -8.94
CA LEU A 203 7.03 7.24 -9.51
C LEU A 203 6.13 7.81 -10.62
N GLN A 204 4.84 7.51 -10.58
CA GLN A 204 3.85 8.00 -11.54
C GLN A 204 3.18 9.29 -11.05
N PRO A 205 2.63 10.11 -11.97
CA PRO A 205 1.66 11.14 -11.61
C PRO A 205 0.47 10.55 -10.83
N TYR A 206 -0.17 11.36 -9.99
CA TYR A 206 -1.39 10.95 -9.28
C TYR A 206 -2.49 10.50 -10.25
N GLY A 207 -3.39 9.63 -9.77
CA GLY A 207 -4.41 9.00 -10.59
C GLY A 207 -3.93 7.69 -11.23
N CYS A 208 -2.98 7.00 -10.59
CA CYS A 208 -2.45 5.71 -11.04
C CYS A 208 -2.35 4.76 -9.86
N GLY A 209 -3.41 4.00 -9.59
CA GLY A 209 -3.47 2.81 -8.78
C GLY A 209 -3.58 1.58 -9.67
N ALA A 210 -3.51 0.38 -9.10
CA ALA A 210 -3.72 -0.88 -9.79
C ALA A 210 -4.36 -1.91 -8.87
N VAL A 211 -5.31 -2.67 -9.40
CA VAL A 211 -5.86 -3.89 -8.77
C VAL A 211 -5.48 -5.10 -9.62
N LEU A 212 -5.00 -6.14 -8.94
CA LEU A 212 -4.59 -7.40 -9.55
C LEU A 212 -5.34 -8.57 -8.89
N PHE A 213 -5.83 -9.49 -9.68
CA PHE A 213 -6.44 -10.74 -9.25
C PHE A 213 -5.61 -11.92 -9.74
N LYS A 214 -5.35 -12.89 -8.86
CA LYS A 214 -4.60 -14.09 -9.20
C LYS A 214 -5.36 -14.99 -10.17
N ASN A 215 -6.68 -15.13 -9.95
CA ASN A 215 -7.54 -15.97 -10.78
C ASN A 215 -8.25 -15.12 -11.85
N PRO A 216 -7.96 -15.32 -13.15
CA PRO A 216 -8.64 -14.60 -14.23
C PRO A 216 -10.15 -14.80 -14.28
N GLU A 217 -10.68 -15.94 -13.73
CA GLU A 217 -12.11 -16.21 -13.66
C GLU A 217 -12.91 -15.19 -12.84
N GLU A 218 -12.24 -14.40 -12.02
CA GLU A 218 -12.90 -13.34 -11.24
C GLU A 218 -13.42 -12.21 -12.13
N GLY A 219 -12.93 -12.11 -13.35
CA GLY A 219 -13.48 -11.20 -14.36
C GLY A 219 -14.96 -11.40 -14.66
N ARG A 220 -15.51 -12.60 -14.38
CA ARG A 220 -16.94 -12.88 -14.55
C ARG A 220 -17.84 -11.93 -13.75
N PHE A 221 -17.38 -11.42 -12.62
CA PHE A 221 -18.14 -10.50 -11.79
C PHE A 221 -18.31 -9.12 -12.43
N TYR A 222 -17.38 -8.73 -13.28
CA TYR A 222 -17.41 -7.44 -13.99
C TYR A 222 -18.26 -7.46 -15.25
N LYS A 223 -18.58 -8.67 -15.78
CA LYS A 223 -19.39 -8.78 -16.99
C LYS A 223 -20.80 -8.23 -16.75
N HIS A 224 -21.25 -7.40 -17.65
CA HIS A 224 -22.59 -6.84 -17.64
C HIS A 224 -23.10 -6.73 -19.08
N ASP A 225 -24.41 -6.81 -19.25
CA ASP A 225 -25.09 -6.55 -20.52
C ASP A 225 -25.30 -5.05 -20.64
N SER A 226 -24.54 -4.42 -21.54
CA SER A 226 -24.73 -3.03 -21.89
C SER A 226 -24.93 -2.88 -23.40
N PRO A 227 -25.98 -2.18 -23.85
CA PRO A 227 -26.18 -1.95 -25.29
C PRO A 227 -25.13 -1.02 -25.91
N TYR A 228 -24.25 -0.40 -25.08
CA TYR A 228 -23.26 0.60 -25.51
C TYR A 228 -21.84 0.06 -25.46
N THR A 229 -21.58 -1.01 -24.70
CA THR A 229 -20.23 -1.57 -24.54
C THR A 229 -20.09 -2.76 -25.46
N TYR A 230 -19.40 -2.56 -26.56
CA TYR A 230 -19.07 -3.64 -27.47
C TYR A 230 -17.83 -4.35 -26.97
N PHE A 231 -17.96 -5.58 -26.45
CA PHE A 231 -16.82 -6.46 -26.22
C PHE A 231 -16.28 -6.87 -27.59
N THR A 232 -15.21 -6.20 -28.03
CA THR A 232 -14.65 -6.41 -29.36
C THR A 232 -13.62 -7.51 -29.43
N SER A 233 -13.28 -8.13 -28.29
CA SER A 233 -12.34 -9.24 -28.22
C SER A 233 -12.92 -10.44 -27.48
N ASP A 234 -12.58 -11.67 -27.90
CA ASP A 234 -12.87 -12.91 -27.19
C ASP A 234 -12.09 -13.01 -25.87
N GLN A 235 -11.10 -12.13 -25.65
CA GLN A 235 -10.29 -12.08 -24.45
C GLN A 235 -10.86 -11.03 -23.50
N LEU A 236 -11.10 -11.46 -22.26
CA LEU A 236 -11.55 -10.56 -21.20
C LEU A 236 -10.45 -9.52 -20.89
N HIS A 237 -10.74 -8.25 -21.18
CA HIS A 237 -9.93 -7.12 -20.79
C HIS A 237 -10.63 -6.36 -19.66
N LEU A 238 -10.13 -6.49 -18.44
CA LEU A 238 -10.80 -5.93 -17.28
C LEU A 238 -10.89 -4.39 -17.36
N GLY A 239 -9.91 -3.74 -17.98
CA GLY A 239 -9.92 -2.30 -18.20
C GLY A 239 -11.15 -1.77 -18.94
N GLU A 240 -11.80 -2.57 -19.79
CA GLU A 240 -13.00 -2.20 -20.53
C GLU A 240 -14.29 -2.25 -19.70
N ILE A 241 -14.29 -3.01 -18.58
CA ILE A 241 -15.47 -3.31 -17.78
C ILE A 241 -15.29 -2.97 -16.30
N THR A 242 -14.40 -2.05 -15.98
CA THR A 242 -14.14 -1.62 -14.59
C THR A 242 -15.34 -0.89 -13.99
N LEU A 243 -15.39 -0.83 -12.66
CA LEU A 243 -16.42 -0.06 -11.95
C LEU A 243 -16.27 1.47 -12.16
N GLU A 244 -15.08 1.95 -12.49
CA GLU A 244 -14.84 3.37 -12.79
C GLU A 244 -15.39 3.79 -14.18
N CYS A 245 -15.60 2.81 -15.07
CA CYS A 245 -15.95 3.07 -16.46
C CYS A 245 -14.89 3.91 -17.20
N SER A 246 -15.20 5.17 -17.55
CA SER A 246 -14.28 6.05 -18.29
C SER A 246 -13.03 6.39 -17.48
N ARG A 247 -11.85 6.11 -18.06
CA ARG A 247 -10.54 6.32 -17.41
C ARG A 247 -9.54 6.91 -18.40
N ALA A 248 -8.65 7.76 -17.86
CA ALA A 248 -7.61 8.39 -18.66
C ALA A 248 -6.52 7.37 -19.07
N GLY A 249 -6.37 7.10 -20.34
CA GLY A 249 -5.31 6.25 -20.88
C GLY A 249 -3.90 6.82 -20.70
N ALA A 250 -3.76 8.09 -20.36
CA ALA A 250 -2.50 8.74 -20.09
C ALA A 250 -1.73 8.10 -18.91
N ALA A 251 -2.42 7.57 -17.89
CA ALA A 251 -1.78 6.85 -16.79
C ALA A 251 -1.09 5.57 -17.27
N ALA A 252 -1.72 4.80 -18.17
CA ALA A 252 -1.15 3.60 -18.76
C ALA A 252 0.10 3.90 -19.58
N ALA A 253 0.06 4.94 -20.42
CA ALA A 253 1.21 5.36 -21.24
C ALA A 253 2.40 5.81 -20.37
N ALA A 254 2.15 6.57 -19.31
CA ALA A 254 3.18 7.03 -18.39
C ALA A 254 3.86 5.86 -17.65
N LEU A 255 3.05 4.92 -17.14
CA LEU A 255 3.53 3.75 -16.44
C LEU A 255 4.33 2.84 -17.38
N TRP A 256 3.82 2.59 -18.59
CA TRP A 256 4.49 1.81 -19.60
C TRP A 256 5.86 2.40 -19.96
N ALA A 257 5.94 3.69 -20.25
CA ALA A 257 7.20 4.37 -20.56
C ALA A 257 8.22 4.22 -19.42
N THR A 258 7.74 4.31 -18.17
CA THR A 258 8.58 4.09 -16.98
C THR A 258 9.13 2.66 -16.94
N GLN A 259 8.29 1.65 -17.16
CA GLN A 259 8.67 0.24 -17.13
C GLN A 259 9.65 -0.12 -18.25
N GLN A 260 9.50 0.48 -19.45
CA GLN A 260 10.45 0.30 -20.54
C GLN A 260 11.85 0.82 -20.20
N LYS A 261 11.94 1.94 -19.49
CA LYS A 261 13.22 2.54 -19.09
C LYS A 261 13.79 1.93 -17.82
N PHE A 262 12.94 1.54 -16.90
CA PHE A 262 13.27 1.02 -15.57
C PHE A 262 12.48 -0.28 -15.30
N PRO A 263 12.90 -1.41 -15.87
CA PRO A 263 12.24 -2.70 -15.65
C PRO A 263 12.15 -3.06 -14.17
N TYR A 264 11.05 -3.68 -13.78
CA TYR A 264 10.79 -4.11 -12.40
C TYR A 264 11.51 -5.42 -12.09
N VAL A 265 12.83 -5.33 -11.97
CA VAL A 265 13.70 -6.46 -11.63
C VAL A 265 14.51 -6.16 -10.38
N ARG A 266 14.76 -7.18 -9.57
CA ARG A 266 15.66 -7.05 -8.42
C ARG A 266 17.06 -6.69 -8.90
N SER A 267 17.77 -5.88 -8.11
CA SER A 267 19.10 -5.36 -8.47
C SER A 267 19.14 -4.44 -9.71
N GLY A 268 18.00 -4.05 -10.26
CA GLY A 268 17.90 -3.06 -11.33
C GLY A 268 17.92 -1.62 -10.83
N ASN A 269 18.03 -0.67 -11.76
CA ASN A 269 18.05 0.77 -11.42
C ASN A 269 16.79 1.24 -10.68
N PHE A 270 15.64 0.55 -10.86
CA PHE A 270 14.42 0.86 -10.10
C PHE A 270 14.54 0.39 -8.66
N ALA A 271 15.07 -0.82 -8.43
CA ALA A 271 15.29 -1.38 -7.10
C ALA A 271 16.29 -0.55 -6.29
N GLN A 272 17.35 -0.03 -6.94
CA GLN A 272 18.34 0.84 -6.28
C GLN A 272 17.69 2.05 -5.60
N ARG A 273 16.70 2.70 -6.25
CA ARG A 273 15.99 3.85 -5.67
C ARG A 273 15.17 3.49 -4.42
N LEU A 274 14.68 2.26 -4.35
CA LEU A 274 13.98 1.74 -3.18
C LEU A 274 14.98 1.45 -2.05
N ASN A 275 16.14 0.89 -2.38
CA ASN A 275 17.22 0.67 -1.42
C ASN A 275 17.73 2.00 -0.82
N GLU A 276 17.89 3.05 -1.62
CA GLU A 276 18.21 4.40 -1.14
C GLU A 276 17.18 4.92 -0.13
N SER A 277 15.88 4.63 -0.32
CA SER A 277 14.83 4.98 0.64
C SER A 277 14.95 4.20 1.95
N LEU A 278 15.29 2.90 1.89
CA LEU A 278 15.55 2.07 3.08
C LEU A 278 16.80 2.55 3.82
N GLU A 279 17.87 2.86 3.11
CA GLU A 279 19.11 3.41 3.69
C GLU A 279 18.84 4.75 4.40
N ALA A 280 18.01 5.60 3.79
CA ALA A 280 17.62 6.87 4.40
C ALA A 280 16.87 6.66 5.73
N ALA A 281 15.98 5.66 5.80
CA ALA A 281 15.26 5.34 7.04
C ALA A 281 16.20 4.83 8.14
N GLN A 282 17.13 3.93 7.79
CA GLN A 282 18.12 3.42 8.74
C GLN A 282 19.12 4.51 9.16
N GLY A 283 19.53 5.37 8.24
CA GLY A 283 20.43 6.51 8.54
C GLY A 283 19.78 7.50 9.51
N LEU A 284 18.55 7.91 9.23
CA LEU A 284 17.79 8.79 10.13
C LEU A 284 17.56 8.13 11.50
N LYS A 285 17.17 6.85 11.56
CA LYS A 285 17.01 6.11 12.80
C LYS A 285 18.30 6.17 13.64
N ASN A 286 19.45 5.84 13.04
CA ASN A 286 20.73 5.80 13.76
C ASN A 286 21.12 7.18 14.29
N THR A 287 20.90 8.24 13.50
CA THR A 287 21.15 9.62 13.91
C THR A 287 20.26 10.04 15.09
N LEU A 288 18.97 9.70 15.03
CA LEU A 288 18.02 9.99 16.11
C LEU A 288 18.40 9.26 17.42
N ILE A 289 18.72 7.96 17.34
CA ILE A 289 19.13 7.16 18.51
C ILE A 289 20.40 7.75 19.13
N ALA A 290 21.40 8.17 18.32
CA ALA A 290 22.62 8.77 18.79
C ALA A 290 22.38 10.10 19.54
N GLN A 291 21.26 10.78 19.29
CA GLN A 291 20.84 12.02 19.97
C GLN A 291 19.81 11.78 21.10
N GLY A 292 19.58 10.53 21.49
CA GLY A 292 18.72 10.16 22.63
C GLY A 292 17.22 10.11 22.35
N TRP A 293 16.81 10.08 21.07
CA TRP A 293 15.43 9.90 20.69
C TRP A 293 14.97 8.44 20.85
N TRP A 294 13.70 8.26 21.10
CA TRP A 294 13.04 6.99 20.98
C TRP A 294 12.63 6.77 19.52
N VAL A 295 12.98 5.62 18.96
CA VAL A 295 12.74 5.32 17.54
C VAL A 295 12.17 3.91 17.40
N LEU A 296 11.09 3.75 16.63
CA LEU A 296 10.62 2.43 16.21
C LEU A 296 11.51 1.90 15.09
N GLU A 297 11.74 0.57 15.07
CA GLU A 297 12.52 -0.06 14.00
C GLU A 297 11.79 0.08 12.67
N PRO A 298 12.36 0.76 11.65
CA PRO A 298 11.72 0.88 10.35
C PRO A 298 11.82 -0.45 9.58
N GLU A 299 10.69 -1.01 9.17
CA GLU A 299 10.66 -2.17 8.26
C GLU A 299 10.78 -1.75 6.79
N LEU A 300 10.28 -0.55 6.45
CA LEU A 300 10.40 0.10 5.16
C LEU A 300 11.03 1.50 5.32
N ASP A 301 10.59 2.47 4.55
CA ASP A 301 11.13 3.82 4.49
C ASP A 301 10.38 4.86 5.34
N ILE A 302 9.61 4.41 6.32
CA ILE A 302 8.95 5.28 7.31
C ILE A 302 9.65 5.15 8.65
N CYS A 303 10.20 6.25 9.15
CA CYS A 303 10.82 6.34 10.46
C CYS A 303 9.85 7.02 11.43
N VAL A 304 9.48 6.33 12.52
CA VAL A 304 8.62 6.85 13.59
C VAL A 304 9.47 7.05 14.84
N PHE A 305 9.41 8.22 15.42
CA PHE A 305 10.25 8.60 16.54
C PHE A 305 9.58 9.57 17.50
N SER A 306 10.12 9.68 18.70
CA SER A 306 9.58 10.49 19.79
C SER A 306 10.69 11.03 20.68
N LEU A 307 10.48 12.21 21.24
CA LEU A 307 11.24 12.66 22.39
C LEU A 307 10.95 11.74 23.58
N SER A 308 11.93 11.57 24.46
CA SER A 308 11.77 10.84 25.71
C SER A 308 11.21 11.74 26.83
N GLY A 309 10.60 11.13 27.84
CA GLY A 309 10.06 11.86 28.98
C GLY A 309 9.34 10.95 29.96
N LEU A 310 8.72 11.53 30.98
CA LEU A 310 8.06 10.78 32.04
C LEU A 310 6.57 10.52 31.76
N LYS A 311 5.85 11.50 31.18
CA LYS A 311 4.39 11.41 30.97
C LYS A 311 4.02 11.49 29.51
N ALA A 312 3.07 10.66 29.07
CA ALA A 312 2.62 10.60 27.68
C ALA A 312 2.04 11.94 27.18
N SER A 313 1.33 12.69 28.02
CA SER A 313 0.81 14.03 27.68
C SER A 313 1.93 15.06 27.43
N GLU A 314 2.96 15.07 28.28
CA GLU A 314 4.09 15.99 28.17
C GLU A 314 4.94 15.67 26.93
N ILE A 315 5.19 14.38 26.67
CA ILE A 315 5.92 13.92 25.48
C ILE A 315 5.15 14.31 24.22
N SER A 316 3.84 14.09 24.21
CA SER A 316 2.97 14.46 23.10
C SER A 316 3.00 15.95 22.80
N ALA A 317 2.98 16.80 23.85
CA ALA A 317 3.09 18.26 23.69
C ALA A 317 4.46 18.65 23.09
N LYS A 318 5.57 18.09 23.62
CA LYS A 318 6.92 18.35 23.09
C LYS A 318 7.06 17.91 21.64
N ASN A 319 6.53 16.75 21.26
CA ASN A 319 6.56 16.26 19.88
C ASN A 319 5.76 17.16 18.93
N ARG A 320 4.65 17.75 19.36
CA ARG A 320 3.89 18.74 18.58
C ARG A 320 4.69 20.03 18.40
N MET A 321 5.30 20.56 19.47
CA MET A 321 6.16 21.75 19.38
C MET A 321 7.34 21.52 18.44
N PHE A 322 7.98 20.37 18.54
CA PHE A 322 9.07 19.99 17.63
C PHE A 322 8.60 19.92 16.17
N PHE A 323 7.45 19.31 15.93
CA PHE A 323 6.85 19.23 14.59
C PHE A 323 6.60 20.64 14.00
N GLU A 324 6.07 21.57 14.79
CA GLU A 324 5.81 22.96 14.39
C GLU A 324 7.11 23.71 14.13
N GLN A 325 8.10 23.60 15.02
CA GLN A 325 9.43 24.21 14.86
C GLN A 325 10.11 23.71 13.57
N LYS A 326 10.07 22.41 13.29
CA LYS A 326 10.68 21.86 12.06
C LYS A 326 9.98 22.36 10.80
N ALA A 327 8.69 22.61 10.84
CA ALA A 327 7.97 23.22 9.72
C ALA A 327 8.47 24.66 9.44
N GLU A 328 8.79 25.45 10.47
CA GLU A 328 9.41 26.77 10.32
C GLU A 328 10.81 26.68 9.69
N GLU A 329 11.55 25.61 9.97
CA GLU A 329 12.84 25.30 9.33
C GLU A 329 12.72 24.74 7.90
N ASN A 330 11.50 24.70 7.33
CA ASN A 330 11.17 24.08 6.04
C ASN A 330 11.44 22.55 6.00
N ILE A 331 11.31 21.89 7.15
CA ILE A 331 11.36 20.44 7.30
C ILE A 331 9.95 19.96 7.66
N HIS A 332 9.27 19.34 6.68
CA HIS A 332 7.88 18.91 6.82
C HIS A 332 7.81 17.44 7.22
N LEU A 333 7.54 17.21 8.48
CA LEU A 333 7.29 15.89 9.09
C LEU A 333 5.78 15.58 9.11
N ALA A 334 5.38 14.53 9.80
CA ALA A 334 3.99 14.22 10.07
C ALA A 334 3.83 13.76 11.52
N LEU A 335 2.64 13.90 12.08
CA LEU A 335 2.30 13.37 13.39
C LEU A 335 1.57 12.05 13.24
N PHE A 336 1.74 11.16 14.22
CA PHE A 336 1.05 9.88 14.31
C PHE A 336 0.68 9.63 15.77
N SER A 337 -0.39 8.86 16.01
CA SER A 337 -0.89 8.55 17.34
C SER A 337 -0.67 7.07 17.64
N LEU A 338 0.09 6.76 18.68
CA LEU A 338 0.31 5.40 19.20
C LEU A 338 -0.57 5.16 20.41
N SER A 339 -1.27 4.03 20.46
CA SER A 339 -1.94 3.56 21.68
C SER A 339 -0.93 2.98 22.67
N GLN A 340 -1.32 2.85 23.94
CA GLN A 340 -0.47 2.24 24.94
C GLN A 340 0.01 0.83 24.56
N GLN A 341 -0.86 0.01 23.98
CA GLN A 341 -0.52 -1.36 23.60
C GLN A 341 0.44 -1.46 22.41
N ASN A 342 0.56 -0.39 21.60
CA ASN A 342 1.45 -0.34 20.43
C ASN A 342 2.74 0.44 20.68
N CYS A 343 2.92 0.92 21.91
CA CYS A 343 4.07 1.72 22.29
C CYS A 343 5.08 0.86 23.06
N PRO A 344 6.31 0.65 22.55
CA PRO A 344 7.31 -0.16 23.22
C PRO A 344 8.06 0.59 24.35
N TRP A 345 7.76 1.89 24.54
CA TRP A 345 8.50 2.73 25.49
C TRP A 345 7.78 2.82 26.82
N GLU A 346 8.55 2.77 27.89
CA GLU A 346 8.04 2.91 29.27
C GLU A 346 7.83 4.37 29.64
N MET A 347 6.62 4.71 30.09
CA MET A 347 6.24 6.04 30.58
C MET A 347 4.97 5.97 31.44
N GLU A 348 4.65 7.05 32.13
CA GLU A 348 3.35 7.22 32.78
C GLU A 348 2.28 7.57 31.73
N TRP A 349 1.25 6.74 31.62
CA TRP A 349 0.13 6.94 30.71
C TRP A 349 -1.01 7.70 31.39
N ASP A 350 -0.97 9.02 31.28
CA ASP A 350 -1.99 9.96 31.77
C ASP A 350 -2.98 10.37 30.65
N VAL A 351 -2.79 9.89 29.42
CA VAL A 351 -3.66 10.06 28.25
C VAL A 351 -3.77 8.75 27.48
N SER A 352 -4.81 8.61 26.65
CA SER A 352 -5.11 7.37 25.90
C SER A 352 -4.17 7.05 24.76
N SER A 353 -3.40 8.03 24.28
CA SER A 353 -2.45 7.86 23.17
C SER A 353 -1.28 8.82 23.24
N LEU A 354 -0.14 8.38 22.71
CA LEU A 354 1.07 9.17 22.55
C LEU A 354 1.10 9.76 21.15
N THR A 355 1.23 11.08 21.03
CA THR A 355 1.53 11.71 19.74
C THR A 355 3.03 11.59 19.46
N VAL A 356 3.40 10.92 18.36
CA VAL A 356 4.78 10.75 17.89
C VAL A 356 4.99 11.46 16.57
N VAL A 357 6.25 11.63 16.19
CA VAL A 357 6.65 12.21 14.91
C VAL A 357 7.02 11.11 13.93
N ARG A 358 6.71 11.30 12.67
CA ARG A 358 7.13 10.39 11.60
C ARG A 358 7.70 11.12 10.40
N SER A 359 8.68 10.50 9.76
CA SER A 359 9.27 10.93 8.50
C SER A 359 9.08 9.85 7.45
N VAL A 360 8.62 10.23 6.26
CA VAL A 360 8.44 9.35 5.10
C VAL A 360 9.57 9.63 4.12
N LEU A 361 10.51 8.70 3.99
CA LEU A 361 11.81 8.92 3.36
C LEU A 361 11.85 8.44 1.90
N MET A 362 10.78 8.75 1.14
CA MET A 362 10.58 8.27 -0.24
C MET A 362 11.48 8.93 -1.29
N LYS A 363 12.11 10.06 -1.00
CA LYS A 363 12.83 10.85 -2.01
C LYS A 363 14.34 10.55 -1.97
N PRO A 364 15.05 10.55 -3.12
CA PRO A 364 16.49 10.37 -3.14
C PRO A 364 17.24 11.39 -2.25
N GLU A 365 16.73 12.64 -2.17
CA GLU A 365 17.28 13.70 -1.35
C GLU A 365 17.15 13.44 0.15
N HIS A 366 16.33 12.47 0.54
CA HIS A 366 16.23 12.05 1.95
C HIS A 366 17.40 11.17 2.40
N ASN A 367 18.17 10.58 1.48
CA ASN A 367 19.39 9.85 1.80
C ASN A 367 20.59 10.83 1.93
N ASP A 368 20.50 11.73 2.92
CA ASP A 368 21.45 12.79 3.18
C ASP A 368 21.73 12.92 4.69
N PRO A 369 22.94 12.59 5.17
CA PRO A 369 23.33 12.75 6.56
C PRO A 369 23.11 14.16 7.11
N ALA A 370 23.31 15.22 6.31
CA ALA A 370 23.07 16.58 6.75
C ALA A 370 21.59 16.86 7.01
N LEU A 371 20.68 16.26 6.24
CA LEU A 371 19.24 16.33 6.49
C LEU A 371 18.88 15.57 7.76
N TRP A 372 19.44 14.38 8.00
CA TRP A 372 19.15 13.59 9.21
C TRP A 372 19.57 14.33 10.47
N GLU A 373 20.76 14.96 10.48
CA GLU A 373 21.23 15.81 11.58
C GLU A 373 20.30 17.01 11.83
N ARG A 374 19.82 17.65 10.76
CA ARG A 374 18.85 18.74 10.88
C ARG A 374 17.50 18.29 11.44
N ILE A 375 17.02 17.09 11.03
CA ILE A 375 15.80 16.51 11.58
C ILE A 375 15.98 16.18 13.05
N ALA A 376 17.09 15.56 13.44
CA ALA A 376 17.30 15.06 14.80
C ALA A 376 17.61 16.17 15.83
N ARG A 377 18.03 17.36 15.41
CA ARG A 377 18.36 18.50 16.29
C ARG A 377 17.10 19.03 16.98
N ILE A 378 17.13 19.04 18.32
CA ILE A 378 16.09 19.62 19.18
C ILE A 378 16.22 21.14 19.26
#